data_b306d3618a7e78bae55da9c176a2eaf6
#
_entry.id   b306d3618a7e78bae55da9c176a2eaf6
#
_cell.length_a   1.000
_cell.length_b   1.000
_cell.length_c   1.000
_cell.angle_alpha   90.00
_cell.angle_beta   90.00
_cell.angle_gamma   90.00
#
_symmetry.space_group_name_H-M   'P 1'
#
loop_
_entity.id
_entity.type
_entity.pdbx_description
1 polymer ?
#
loop_
_entity_poly.entity_id
_entity_poly.type
_entity_poly.pdbx_seq_one_letter_code
_entity_poly.pdbx_strand_id
1 'polypeptide(L)'
;MVLHGKGYHTLSFAWWGIQFHKNQRELPVLSSILKDHSELLTLSINVLDANSRILPHMGDTNAIYRGHFGISIPSTLPQAGIRVKEAEQSWKEGHFVWFMDAFPHETWNHTGQARIVLLVDVLRPEFSNQKKRICATVMTSLFLQKRIEKYAFFKRNQRWIVNYLAPMLIPIVQFRIAWINFIRKY
;
A
#
# COMPACT_ATOMS: atom_id res chain seq x y z
N MET A 1 6.05 -6.15 5.88
CA MET A 1 7.18 -5.57 5.10
C MET A 1 8.40 -5.51 6.01
N VAL A 2 9.52 -6.08 5.61
CA VAL A 2 10.79 -6.04 6.33
C VAL A 2 11.73 -5.12 5.54
N LEU A 3 12.33 -4.14 6.22
CA LEU A 3 13.22 -3.14 5.65
C LEU A 3 14.67 -3.44 6.06
N HIS A 4 15.58 -3.35 5.10
CA HIS A 4 17.03 -3.26 5.35
C HIS A 4 17.56 -1.93 4.85
N GLY A 5 18.37 -1.23 5.65
CA GLY A 5 18.97 0.05 5.32
C GLY A 5 18.45 1.21 6.18
N LYS A 6 18.56 2.44 5.66
CA LYS A 6 18.33 3.66 6.44
C LYS A 6 16.87 3.96 6.69
N GLY A 7 15.99 3.73 5.71
CA GLY A 7 14.59 4.01 5.94
C GLY A 7 13.68 3.86 4.71
N TYR A 8 12.39 3.82 5.02
CA TYR A 8 11.30 3.91 4.06
C TYR A 8 10.23 4.81 4.66
N HIS A 9 9.89 5.86 3.94
CA HIS A 9 8.96 6.88 4.39
C HIS A 9 7.78 6.97 3.46
N THR A 10 6.60 7.23 4.02
CA THR A 10 5.35 7.33 3.27
C THR A 10 4.58 8.57 3.66
N LEU A 11 4.22 9.39 2.67
CA LEU A 11 3.26 10.48 2.80
C LEU A 11 1.97 10.05 2.11
N SER A 12 0.95 9.66 2.88
CA SER A 12 -0.31 9.15 2.36
C SER A 12 -1.33 10.26 2.13
N PHE A 13 -2.05 10.20 0.99
CA PHE A 13 -3.22 11.02 0.65
C PHE A 13 -4.51 10.22 0.79
N ALA A 14 -4.47 8.93 0.43
CA ALA A 14 -5.48 7.92 0.72
C ALA A 14 -4.78 6.59 1.04
N TRP A 15 -5.38 5.78 1.91
CA TRP A 15 -4.87 4.44 2.25
C TRP A 15 -6.01 3.50 2.64
N TRP A 16 -6.28 2.52 1.81
CA TRP A 16 -7.36 1.55 1.97
C TRP A 16 -8.70 2.19 2.39
N GLY A 17 -9.10 3.24 1.66
CA GLY A 17 -10.34 3.96 1.88
C GLY A 17 -10.31 5.04 2.96
N ILE A 18 -9.23 5.15 3.75
CA ILE A 18 -9.02 6.25 4.68
C ILE A 18 -8.45 7.46 3.92
N GLN A 19 -9.06 8.64 4.10
CA GLN A 19 -8.62 9.89 3.49
C GLN A 19 -7.75 10.70 4.45
N PHE A 20 -6.68 11.29 3.94
CA PHE A 20 -5.76 12.16 4.70
C PHE A 20 -5.92 13.61 4.24
N HIS A 21 -7.04 14.23 4.60
CA HIS A 21 -7.43 15.56 4.12
C HIS A 21 -6.40 16.66 4.39
N LYS A 22 -5.64 16.56 5.49
CA LYS A 22 -4.55 17.51 5.75
C LYS A 22 -3.51 17.45 4.64
N ASN A 23 -3.02 16.26 4.28
CA ASN A 23 -2.02 16.09 3.23
C ASN A 23 -2.60 16.45 1.84
N GLN A 24 -3.89 16.15 1.62
CA GLN A 24 -4.58 16.50 0.37
C GLN A 24 -4.67 18.02 0.16
N ARG A 25 -4.76 18.82 1.22
CA ARG A 25 -4.75 20.29 1.13
C ARG A 25 -3.38 20.83 0.71
N GLU A 26 -2.30 20.17 1.13
CA GLU A 26 -0.93 20.58 0.77
C GLU A 26 -0.60 20.31 -0.72
N LEU A 27 -1.23 19.30 -1.33
CA LEU A 27 -1.02 18.92 -2.73
C LEU A 27 -2.36 18.77 -3.47
N PRO A 28 -2.99 19.90 -3.90
CA PRO A 28 -4.34 19.91 -4.50
C PRO A 28 -4.46 19.04 -5.76
N VAL A 29 -3.38 18.92 -6.56
CA VAL A 29 -3.37 18.07 -7.76
C VAL A 29 -3.65 16.61 -7.40
N LEU A 30 -3.03 16.07 -6.35
CA LEU A 30 -3.28 14.69 -5.91
C LEU A 30 -4.67 14.54 -5.29
N SER A 31 -5.21 15.60 -4.69
CA SER A 31 -6.58 15.64 -4.21
C SER A 31 -7.59 15.58 -5.36
N SER A 32 -7.34 16.28 -6.48
CA SER A 32 -8.17 16.19 -7.69
C SER A 32 -8.16 14.78 -8.26
N ILE A 33 -6.99 14.18 -8.43
CA ILE A 33 -6.86 12.80 -8.91
C ILE A 33 -7.71 11.83 -8.05
N LEU A 34 -7.67 11.96 -6.72
CA LEU A 34 -8.46 11.10 -5.82
C LEU A 34 -9.97 11.31 -5.96
N LYS A 35 -10.43 12.52 -6.34
CA LYS A 35 -11.85 12.82 -6.56
C LYS A 35 -12.34 12.26 -7.90
N ASP A 36 -11.51 12.38 -8.93
CA ASP A 36 -11.85 12.00 -10.30
C ASP A 36 -11.75 10.48 -10.52
N HIS A 37 -10.95 9.77 -9.69
CA HIS A 37 -10.65 8.35 -9.79
C HIS A 37 -11.13 7.58 -8.55
N SER A 38 -12.41 7.25 -8.56
CA SER A 38 -13.02 6.54 -7.42
C SER A 38 -12.47 5.13 -7.20
N GLU A 39 -11.85 4.51 -8.20
CA GLU A 39 -11.18 3.21 -8.14
C GLU A 39 -9.86 3.23 -7.36
N LEU A 40 -9.27 4.39 -7.09
CA LEU A 40 -8.08 4.50 -6.26
C LEU A 40 -8.39 4.17 -4.81
N LEU A 41 -7.67 3.18 -4.26
CA LEU A 41 -7.76 2.76 -2.86
C LEU A 41 -6.63 3.36 -2.01
N THR A 42 -5.45 3.49 -2.61
CA THR A 42 -4.25 4.07 -2.00
C THR A 42 -3.63 5.08 -2.97
N LEU A 43 -3.19 6.19 -2.43
CA LEU A 43 -2.35 7.17 -3.11
C LEU A 43 -1.35 7.72 -2.09
N SER A 44 -0.06 7.55 -2.36
CA SER A 44 1.00 7.99 -1.44
C SER A 44 2.31 8.29 -2.17
N ILE A 45 3.07 9.25 -1.66
CA ILE A 45 4.48 9.45 -2.04
C ILE A 45 5.32 8.57 -1.14
N ASN A 46 6.15 7.72 -1.75
CA ASN A 46 6.98 6.74 -1.05
C ASN A 46 8.46 6.98 -1.37
N VAL A 47 9.23 7.12 -0.30
CA VAL A 47 10.66 7.36 -0.35
C VAL A 47 11.39 6.13 0.17
N LEU A 48 12.26 5.54 -0.65
CA LEU A 48 13.21 4.52 -0.21
C LEU A 48 14.60 5.17 -0.15
N ASP A 49 15.14 5.28 1.06
CA ASP A 49 16.42 5.94 1.30
C ASP A 49 17.58 5.30 0.54
N ALA A 50 18.68 6.02 0.48
CA ALA A 50 19.95 5.52 -0.04
C ALA A 50 20.36 4.21 0.66
N ASN A 51 20.92 3.26 -0.11
CA ASN A 51 21.40 1.97 0.40
C ASN A 51 20.37 1.20 1.22
N SER A 52 19.11 1.20 0.76
CA SER A 52 17.99 0.56 1.44
C SER A 52 17.28 -0.45 0.52
N ARG A 53 16.64 -1.44 1.15
CA ARG A 53 15.94 -2.53 0.46
C ARG A 53 14.68 -2.92 1.22
N ILE A 54 13.59 -3.13 0.50
CA ILE A 54 12.39 -3.78 1.02
C ILE A 54 12.49 -5.25 0.61
N LEU A 55 12.57 -6.15 1.60
CA LEU A 55 12.74 -7.59 1.38
C LEU A 55 11.53 -8.21 0.69
N PRO A 56 11.68 -9.42 0.10
CA PRO A 56 10.60 -10.13 -0.55
C PRO A 56 9.37 -10.25 0.37
N HIS A 57 8.23 -9.82 -0.13
CA HIS A 57 6.94 -9.90 0.54
C HIS A 57 5.82 -9.98 -0.48
N MET A 58 4.62 -10.21 -0.01
CA MET A 58 3.38 -10.22 -0.79
C MET A 58 2.42 -9.21 -0.21
N GLY A 59 1.60 -8.60 -1.05
CA GLY A 59 0.51 -7.74 -0.60
C GLY A 59 -0.71 -8.53 -0.10
N ASP A 60 -1.64 -7.80 0.49
CA ASP A 60 -2.75 -8.38 1.25
C ASP A 60 -3.93 -8.87 0.38
N THR A 61 -3.94 -8.54 -0.91
CA THR A 61 -5.07 -8.85 -1.80
C THR A 61 -4.67 -8.89 -3.27
N ASN A 62 -5.35 -9.73 -4.04
CA ASN A 62 -5.28 -9.76 -5.50
C ASN A 62 -6.32 -8.84 -6.17
N ALA A 63 -7.07 -8.07 -5.41
CA ALA A 63 -8.14 -7.21 -5.92
C ALA A 63 -7.64 -5.88 -6.49
N ILE A 64 -6.34 -5.63 -6.50
CA ILE A 64 -5.72 -4.39 -7.00
C ILE A 64 -4.61 -4.64 -8.00
N TYR A 65 -4.39 -3.65 -8.84
CA TYR A 65 -3.11 -3.40 -9.49
C TYR A 65 -2.38 -2.30 -8.74
N ARG A 66 -1.08 -2.50 -8.48
CA ARG A 66 -0.20 -1.48 -7.90
C ARG A 66 0.62 -0.82 -8.97
N GLY A 67 0.59 0.51 -8.99
CA GLY A 67 1.41 1.34 -9.85
C GLY A 67 2.44 2.13 -9.05
N HIS A 68 3.67 2.15 -9.52
CA HIS A 68 4.73 3.03 -9.05
C HIS A 68 5.07 4.05 -10.16
N PHE A 69 4.67 5.30 -10.01
CA PHE A 69 5.09 6.38 -10.92
C PHE A 69 6.40 6.98 -10.45
N GLY A 70 7.43 6.99 -11.30
CA GLY A 70 8.74 7.53 -10.97
C GLY A 70 8.71 9.05 -10.81
N ILE A 71 9.04 9.55 -9.62
CA ILE A 71 9.19 10.99 -9.34
C ILE A 71 10.67 11.37 -9.37
N SER A 72 11.51 10.67 -8.60
CA SER A 72 12.95 10.85 -8.60
C SER A 72 13.62 9.49 -8.52
N ILE A 73 14.29 9.13 -9.59
CA ILE A 73 14.88 7.81 -9.80
C ILE A 73 16.39 7.97 -9.98
N PRO A 74 17.18 7.67 -8.93
CA PRO A 74 18.62 7.97 -8.93
C PRO A 74 19.44 7.07 -9.86
N SER A 75 18.93 5.89 -10.23
CA SER A 75 19.60 4.95 -11.14
C SER A 75 18.64 3.87 -11.67
N THR A 76 19.13 3.09 -12.62
CA THR A 76 18.46 1.92 -13.17
C THR A 76 19.07 0.62 -12.63
N LEU A 77 18.63 -0.55 -13.15
CA LEU A 77 19.27 -1.84 -12.87
C LEU A 77 20.76 -1.81 -13.23
N PRO A 78 21.61 -2.47 -12.46
CA PRO A 78 21.29 -3.27 -11.27
C PRO A 78 21.21 -2.45 -9.97
N GLN A 79 21.47 -1.14 -9.99
CA GLN A 79 21.62 -0.31 -8.79
C GLN A 79 20.30 0.00 -8.09
N ALA A 80 19.21 0.22 -8.85
CA ALA A 80 17.88 0.43 -8.30
C ALA A 80 16.85 -0.32 -9.15
N GLY A 81 15.98 -1.08 -8.48
CA GLY A 81 14.99 -1.89 -9.17
C GLY A 81 13.90 -2.47 -8.29
N ILE A 82 12.94 -3.05 -8.96
CA ILE A 82 11.88 -3.89 -8.41
C ILE A 82 11.95 -5.27 -9.07
N ARG A 83 11.80 -6.32 -8.27
CA ARG A 83 11.57 -7.68 -8.77
C ARG A 83 10.18 -8.13 -8.37
N VAL A 84 9.43 -8.64 -9.33
CA VAL A 84 8.13 -9.25 -9.14
C VAL A 84 8.20 -10.67 -9.70
N LYS A 85 8.08 -11.68 -8.85
CA LYS A 85 8.43 -13.07 -9.18
C LYS A 85 9.86 -13.13 -9.73
N GLU A 86 10.02 -13.56 -10.99
CA GLU A 86 11.31 -13.67 -11.69
C GLU A 86 11.66 -12.45 -12.54
N ALA A 87 10.71 -11.49 -12.71
CA ALA A 87 10.91 -10.34 -13.58
C ALA A 87 11.49 -9.16 -12.80
N GLU A 88 12.60 -8.61 -13.29
CA GLU A 88 13.21 -7.39 -12.76
C GLU A 88 12.98 -6.21 -13.70
N GLN A 89 12.70 -5.05 -13.12
CA GLN A 89 12.49 -3.81 -13.85
C GLN A 89 13.00 -2.61 -13.05
N SER A 90 13.49 -1.59 -13.74
CA SER A 90 13.77 -0.27 -13.16
C SER A 90 12.59 0.66 -13.35
N TRP A 91 12.50 1.64 -12.47
CA TRP A 91 11.63 2.80 -12.72
C TRP A 91 12.29 3.77 -13.69
N LYS A 92 11.46 4.58 -14.32
CA LYS A 92 11.84 5.74 -15.11
C LYS A 92 10.99 6.92 -14.66
N GLU A 93 11.59 8.09 -14.50
CA GLU A 93 10.86 9.31 -14.15
C GLU A 93 9.77 9.62 -15.18
N GLY A 94 8.59 10.01 -14.70
CA GLY A 94 7.42 10.28 -15.53
C GLY A 94 6.69 9.05 -16.07
N HIS A 95 7.08 7.82 -15.68
CA HIS A 95 6.47 6.58 -16.18
C HIS A 95 6.01 5.68 -15.02
N PHE A 96 4.98 4.89 -15.29
CA PHE A 96 4.49 3.87 -14.35
C PHE A 96 5.19 2.52 -14.57
N VAL A 97 5.46 1.84 -13.45
CA VAL A 97 5.66 0.39 -13.38
C VAL A 97 4.44 -0.21 -12.71
N TRP A 98 3.73 -1.08 -13.43
CA TRP A 98 2.50 -1.74 -12.95
C TRP A 98 2.77 -3.19 -12.61
N PHE A 99 2.24 -3.66 -11.48
CA PHE A 99 2.31 -5.06 -11.08
C PHE A 99 1.14 -5.47 -10.18
N MET A 100 0.98 -6.79 -10.02
CA MET A 100 0.02 -7.33 -9.06
C MET A 100 0.70 -7.50 -7.70
N ASP A 101 0.27 -6.70 -6.73
CA ASP A 101 0.80 -6.65 -5.38
C ASP A 101 0.76 -8.00 -4.64
N ALA A 102 -0.20 -8.86 -4.99
CA ALA A 102 -0.34 -10.20 -4.44
C ALA A 102 0.78 -11.18 -4.83
N PHE A 103 1.61 -10.85 -5.83
CA PHE A 103 2.77 -11.67 -6.16
C PHE A 103 3.97 -11.32 -5.28
N PRO A 104 4.86 -12.30 -4.99
CA PRO A 104 6.10 -12.02 -4.29
C PRO A 104 6.88 -10.92 -5.01
N HIS A 105 7.24 -9.88 -4.29
CA HIS A 105 8.01 -8.77 -4.84
C HIS A 105 8.94 -8.15 -3.81
N GLU A 106 9.99 -7.50 -4.30
CA GLU A 106 10.96 -6.77 -3.51
C GLU A 106 11.44 -5.54 -4.27
N THR A 107 12.01 -4.57 -3.55
CA THR A 107 12.60 -3.37 -4.15
C THR A 107 13.92 -3.04 -3.49
N TRP A 108 14.85 -2.47 -4.26
CA TRP A 108 16.14 -2.03 -3.74
C TRP A 108 16.56 -0.69 -4.33
N ASN A 109 17.41 -0.03 -3.58
CA ASN A 109 18.08 1.21 -3.95
C ASN A 109 19.51 1.18 -3.37
N HIS A 110 20.46 0.73 -4.16
CA HIS A 110 21.88 0.64 -3.77
C HIS A 110 22.67 1.91 -4.11
N THR A 111 21.95 3.00 -4.41
CA THR A 111 22.57 4.29 -4.73
C THR A 111 22.78 5.15 -3.48
N GLY A 112 23.57 6.22 -3.62
CA GLY A 112 23.79 7.22 -2.57
C GLY A 112 22.63 8.22 -2.39
N GLN A 113 21.55 8.14 -3.18
CA GLN A 113 20.42 9.07 -3.17
C GLN A 113 19.10 8.32 -2.92
N ALA A 114 18.08 9.02 -2.41
CA ALA A 114 16.78 8.43 -2.19
C ALA A 114 16.00 8.21 -3.51
N ARG A 115 15.27 7.09 -3.63
CA ARG A 115 14.32 6.82 -4.69
C ARG A 115 12.93 7.26 -4.26
N ILE A 116 12.25 8.08 -5.08
CA ILE A 116 10.92 8.61 -4.80
C ILE A 116 9.94 8.16 -5.88
N VAL A 117 8.84 7.55 -5.48
CA VAL A 117 7.73 7.18 -6.37
C VAL A 117 6.40 7.64 -5.80
N LEU A 118 5.44 7.95 -6.68
CA LEU A 118 4.02 7.98 -6.32
C LEU A 118 3.49 6.54 -6.43
N LEU A 119 3.02 6.00 -5.33
CA LEU A 119 2.38 4.69 -5.28
C LEU A 119 0.87 4.86 -5.39
N VAL A 120 0.27 4.09 -6.29
CA VAL A 120 -1.18 4.01 -6.46
C VAL A 120 -1.63 2.55 -6.36
N ASP A 121 -2.73 2.31 -5.65
CA ASP A 121 -3.44 1.03 -5.69
C ASP A 121 -4.79 1.26 -6.37
N VAL A 122 -4.95 0.64 -7.53
CA VAL A 122 -6.16 0.73 -8.36
C VAL A 122 -6.98 -0.53 -8.20
N LEU A 123 -8.24 -0.39 -7.83
CA LEU A 123 -9.18 -1.50 -7.73
C LEU A 123 -9.42 -2.10 -9.12
N ARG A 124 -9.28 -3.40 -9.23
CA ARG A 124 -9.56 -4.12 -10.47
C ARG A 124 -11.06 -4.06 -10.78
N PRO A 125 -11.44 -3.90 -12.07
CA PRO A 125 -12.84 -3.72 -12.49
C PRO A 125 -13.79 -4.82 -11.97
N GLU A 126 -13.33 -6.06 -11.87
CA GLU A 126 -14.12 -7.20 -11.41
C GLU A 126 -14.59 -7.05 -9.95
N PHE A 127 -13.92 -6.20 -9.19
CA PHE A 127 -14.19 -5.95 -7.78
C PHE A 127 -14.85 -4.59 -7.52
N SER A 128 -15.26 -3.85 -8.55
CA SER A 128 -15.80 -2.47 -8.45
C SER A 128 -16.89 -2.32 -7.39
N ASN A 129 -17.83 -3.27 -7.33
CA ASN A 129 -18.94 -3.28 -6.39
C ASN A 129 -18.54 -3.68 -4.95
N GLN A 130 -17.29 -4.10 -4.73
CA GLN A 130 -16.79 -4.60 -3.45
C GLN A 130 -15.78 -3.67 -2.77
N LYS A 131 -15.55 -2.47 -3.31
CA LYS A 131 -14.55 -1.50 -2.84
C LYS A 131 -14.52 -1.38 -1.31
N LYS A 132 -15.65 -1.03 -0.69
CA LYS A 132 -15.74 -0.82 0.77
C LYS A 132 -15.39 -2.07 1.56
N ARG A 133 -15.86 -3.23 1.09
CA ARG A 133 -15.59 -4.53 1.73
C ARG A 133 -14.10 -4.90 1.63
N ILE A 134 -13.48 -4.71 0.46
CA ILE A 134 -12.05 -4.98 0.25
C ILE A 134 -11.20 -4.10 1.16
N CYS A 135 -11.45 -2.80 1.19
CA CYS A 135 -10.74 -1.89 2.11
C CYS A 135 -10.85 -2.36 3.57
N ALA A 136 -12.06 -2.70 4.02
CA ALA A 136 -12.27 -3.17 5.38
C ALA A 136 -11.62 -4.54 5.64
N THR A 137 -11.62 -5.44 4.66
CA THR A 137 -10.98 -6.76 4.77
C THR A 137 -9.46 -6.60 4.93
N VAL A 138 -8.82 -5.81 4.07
CA VAL A 138 -7.37 -5.56 4.18
C VAL A 138 -7.02 -4.88 5.51
N MET A 139 -7.76 -3.86 5.91
CA MET A 139 -7.54 -3.19 7.20
C MET A 139 -7.71 -4.12 8.40
N THR A 140 -8.69 -5.04 8.33
CA THR A 140 -8.89 -6.07 9.36
C THR A 140 -7.72 -7.06 9.37
N SER A 141 -7.25 -7.50 8.20
CA SER A 141 -6.08 -8.39 8.06
C SER A 141 -4.85 -7.75 8.70
N LEU A 142 -4.51 -6.54 8.31
CA LEU A 142 -3.36 -5.79 8.85
C LEU A 142 -3.44 -5.61 10.37
N PHE A 143 -4.63 -5.31 10.89
CA PHE A 143 -4.86 -5.20 12.33
C PHE A 143 -4.62 -6.53 13.06
N LEU A 144 -5.16 -7.64 12.51
CA LEU A 144 -5.03 -8.97 13.12
C LEU A 144 -3.60 -9.51 13.00
N GLN A 145 -2.91 -9.30 11.88
CA GLN A 145 -1.51 -9.71 11.69
C GLN A 145 -0.62 -9.15 12.81
N LYS A 146 -0.71 -7.84 13.09
CA LYS A 146 0.05 -7.21 14.18
C LYS A 146 -0.24 -7.84 15.54
N ARG A 147 -1.47 -8.35 15.78
CA ARG A 147 -1.84 -9.02 17.04
C ARG A 147 -1.33 -10.46 17.06
N ILE A 148 -1.43 -11.17 15.93
CA ILE A 148 -0.91 -12.53 15.77
C ILE A 148 0.60 -12.56 16.00
N GLU A 149 1.34 -11.60 15.43
CA GLU A 149 2.79 -11.48 15.63
C GLU A 149 3.17 -11.19 17.09
N LYS A 150 2.40 -10.33 17.75
CA LYS A 150 2.72 -9.83 19.10
C LYS A 150 2.32 -10.78 20.24
N TYR A 151 1.21 -11.51 20.11
CA TYR A 151 0.63 -12.27 21.22
C TYR A 151 0.53 -13.77 20.91
N ALA A 152 1.12 -14.61 21.77
CA ALA A 152 1.13 -16.06 21.62
C ALA A 152 -0.29 -16.68 21.52
N PHE A 153 -1.27 -16.14 22.27
CA PHE A 153 -2.66 -16.56 22.18
C PHE A 153 -3.21 -16.43 20.74
N PHE A 154 -2.99 -15.28 20.10
CA PHE A 154 -3.44 -15.03 18.71
C PHE A 154 -2.73 -15.95 17.73
N LYS A 155 -1.42 -16.16 17.89
CA LYS A 155 -0.64 -17.07 17.05
C LYS A 155 -1.14 -18.51 17.15
N ARG A 156 -1.41 -18.99 18.37
CA ARG A 156 -1.95 -20.34 18.61
C ARG A 156 -3.34 -20.55 18.02
N ASN A 157 -4.19 -19.51 18.01
CA ASN A 157 -5.59 -19.57 17.54
C ASN A 157 -5.77 -18.94 16.15
N GLN A 158 -4.73 -18.80 15.34
CA GLN A 158 -4.74 -18.06 14.08
C GLN A 158 -5.84 -18.54 13.13
N ARG A 159 -6.02 -19.85 12.95
CA ARG A 159 -7.06 -20.40 12.04
C ARG A 159 -8.47 -20.00 12.47
N TRP A 160 -8.76 -20.08 13.77
CA TRP A 160 -10.06 -19.66 14.31
C TRP A 160 -10.29 -18.15 14.13
N ILE A 161 -9.26 -17.33 14.40
CA ILE A 161 -9.31 -15.88 14.24
C ILE A 161 -9.61 -15.50 12.79
N VAL A 162 -8.91 -16.09 11.83
CA VAL A 162 -9.11 -15.79 10.41
C VAL A 162 -10.50 -16.24 9.93
N ASN A 163 -10.96 -17.42 10.34
CA ASN A 163 -12.20 -18.00 9.83
C ASN A 163 -13.47 -17.43 10.49
N TYR A 164 -13.39 -16.99 11.74
CA TYR A 164 -14.57 -16.59 12.51
C TYR A 164 -14.51 -15.15 13.00
N LEU A 165 -13.41 -14.72 13.60
CA LEU A 165 -13.29 -13.37 14.15
C LEU A 165 -13.14 -12.31 13.04
N ALA A 166 -12.30 -12.56 12.04
CA ALA A 166 -12.06 -11.59 10.98
C ALA A 166 -13.35 -11.22 10.20
N PRO A 167 -14.19 -12.16 9.76
CA PRO A 167 -15.47 -11.85 9.10
C PRO A 167 -16.40 -10.97 9.95
N MET A 168 -16.42 -11.17 11.26
CA MET A 168 -17.24 -10.37 12.20
C MET A 168 -16.70 -8.94 12.35
N LEU A 169 -15.38 -8.74 12.24
CA LEU A 169 -14.76 -7.43 12.36
C LEU A 169 -14.89 -6.57 11.10
N ILE A 170 -15.03 -7.18 9.93
CA ILE A 170 -15.09 -6.46 8.65
C ILE A 170 -16.17 -5.36 8.64
N PRO A 171 -17.45 -5.61 8.99
CA PRO A 171 -18.48 -4.57 9.00
C PRO A 171 -18.17 -3.45 10.02
N ILE A 172 -17.60 -3.80 11.17
CA ILE A 172 -17.18 -2.82 12.19
C ILE A 172 -16.07 -1.91 11.63
N VAL A 173 -15.07 -2.51 10.99
CA VAL A 173 -13.97 -1.75 10.36
C VAL A 173 -14.49 -0.89 9.20
N GLN A 174 -15.44 -1.39 8.42
CA GLN A 174 -16.08 -0.63 7.35
C GLN A 174 -16.80 0.62 7.88
N PHE A 175 -17.58 0.48 8.94
CA PHE A 175 -18.20 1.61 9.63
C PHE A 175 -17.15 2.59 10.17
N ARG A 176 -16.09 2.06 10.79
CA ARG A 176 -15.00 2.89 11.35
C ARG A 176 -14.27 3.69 10.28
N ILE A 177 -14.01 3.13 9.10
CA ILE A 177 -13.41 3.86 7.98
C ILE A 177 -14.31 5.04 7.57
N ALA A 178 -15.63 4.79 7.43
CA ALA A 178 -16.59 5.83 7.09
C ALA A 178 -16.63 6.94 8.16
N TRP A 179 -16.64 6.56 9.44
CA TRP A 179 -16.61 7.48 10.57
C TRP A 179 -15.32 8.32 10.60
N ILE A 180 -14.15 7.72 10.42
CA ILE A 180 -12.87 8.44 10.37
C ILE A 180 -12.86 9.49 9.25
N ASN A 181 -13.37 9.13 8.07
CA ASN A 181 -13.43 10.06 6.95
C ASN A 181 -14.41 11.21 7.23
N PHE A 182 -15.50 10.94 7.92
CA PHE A 182 -16.47 11.97 8.32
C PHE A 182 -15.84 12.98 9.29
N ILE A 183 -15.23 12.52 10.40
CA ILE A 183 -14.65 13.43 11.41
C ILE A 183 -13.38 14.14 10.95
N ARG A 184 -12.63 13.60 9.99
CA ARG A 184 -11.40 14.22 9.46
C ARG A 184 -11.65 15.21 8.32
N LYS A 185 -12.87 15.27 7.83
CA LYS A 185 -13.24 16.19 6.75
C LYS A 185 -13.24 17.65 7.22
N TYR A 186 -13.51 17.86 8.49
CA TYR A 186 -13.57 19.15 9.19
C TYR A 186 -12.35 19.30 10.11
#